data_3e25aa7ede78abe71d4138cbef1e12b5
#
_entry.id   3e25aa7ede78abe71d4138cbef1e12b5
#
_cell.length_a   1.000
_cell.length_b   1.000
_cell.length_c   1.000
_cell.angle_alpha   90.00
_cell.angle_beta   90.00
_cell.angle_gamma   90.00
#
_symmetry.space_group_name_H-M   'P 1'
#
loop_
_entity.id
_entity.type
_entity.pdbx_description
1 polymer ?
#
loop_
_entity_poly.entity_id
_entity_poly.type
_entity_poly.pdbx_seq_one_letter_code
_entity_poly.pdbx_strand_id
1 'polypeptide(L)'
;MSEHTPRPAVSAEGLRKSYRDQVVLDGVDLEIPAGTIFSLLGPNGAGKTTMVKILSTLIRADGGRARVFGHDLAAEPDAVRAAIGVTGQYSAVDGLLTGHENLMLMARLHRLRGAAARRRAAELLDRFDLAGAAKKPAAAYSGGMRRRLDLAMTLVGSPRLIFLDEPTTGLDPRSRRDMWQIIRDLVADGVTVFLTTQYLEEADRLADRIAVLDRGAIVAEGTAAELKRRIPGGHVLLRFAEARALESAARELGGETDPESLALKVPGGGGIASLRGLLDRLDTASIAPEELSVHTPALDDVFLALTGNRGADDHARKANR
;
A
#
# COMPACT_ATOMS: atom_id res chain seq x y z
N MET A 1 -13.70 -15.16 -30.00
CA MET A 1 -12.88 -13.99 -29.62
C MET A 1 -12.19 -14.39 -28.33
N SER A 2 -10.90 -14.74 -28.40
CA SER A 2 -10.12 -15.09 -27.19
C SER A 2 -9.92 -13.80 -26.40
N GLU A 3 -10.48 -13.73 -25.20
CA GLU A 3 -10.16 -12.70 -24.24
C GLU A 3 -8.67 -12.77 -23.93
N HIS A 4 -7.94 -11.83 -24.49
CA HIS A 4 -6.52 -11.65 -24.22
C HIS A 4 -6.44 -11.03 -22.81
N THR A 5 -6.47 -11.87 -21.77
CA THR A 5 -6.15 -11.41 -20.41
C THR A 5 -4.76 -10.78 -20.47
N PRO A 6 -4.62 -9.48 -20.16
CA PRO A 6 -3.31 -8.83 -20.21
C PRO A 6 -2.35 -9.57 -19.30
N ARG A 7 -1.14 -9.89 -19.80
CA ARG A 7 -0.11 -10.58 -19.01
C ARG A 7 0.18 -9.75 -17.76
N PRO A 8 0.24 -10.39 -16.58
CA PRO A 8 0.55 -9.68 -15.35
C PRO A 8 1.94 -9.03 -15.42
N ALA A 9 2.09 -7.89 -14.75
CA ALA A 9 3.39 -7.24 -14.59
C ALA A 9 4.33 -8.08 -13.72
N VAL A 10 3.78 -8.70 -12.68
CA VAL A 10 4.50 -9.64 -11.80
C VAL A 10 3.64 -10.87 -11.59
N SER A 11 4.23 -12.05 -11.67
CA SER A 11 3.66 -13.30 -11.16
C SER A 11 4.69 -14.01 -10.30
N ALA A 12 4.26 -14.49 -9.14
CA ALA A 12 5.09 -15.25 -8.21
C ALA A 12 4.29 -16.45 -7.70
N GLU A 13 4.93 -17.62 -7.62
CA GLU A 13 4.33 -18.86 -7.19
C GLU A 13 5.24 -19.54 -6.18
N GLY A 14 4.74 -19.77 -4.97
CA GLY A 14 5.39 -20.47 -3.89
C GLY A 14 6.72 -19.87 -3.47
N LEU A 15 6.89 -18.54 -3.53
CA LEU A 15 8.16 -17.89 -3.21
C LEU A 15 8.55 -18.14 -1.75
N ARG A 16 9.79 -18.62 -1.54
CA ARG A 16 10.37 -18.90 -0.24
C ARG A 16 11.70 -18.19 -0.07
N LYS A 17 11.94 -17.72 1.15
CA LYS A 17 13.22 -17.14 1.54
C LYS A 17 13.48 -17.34 3.01
N SER A 18 14.67 -17.85 3.31
CA SER A 18 15.16 -17.96 4.69
C SER A 18 16.52 -17.28 4.83
N TYR A 19 16.80 -16.78 6.00
CA TYR A 19 18.12 -16.30 6.39
C TYR A 19 18.58 -17.12 7.60
N ARG A 20 19.54 -18.01 7.39
CA ARG A 20 19.93 -19.04 8.39
C ARG A 20 18.69 -19.86 8.77
N ASP A 21 18.34 -19.86 10.06
CA ASP A 21 17.20 -20.63 10.62
C ASP A 21 15.88 -19.86 10.60
N GLN A 22 15.88 -18.59 10.14
CA GLN A 22 14.68 -17.76 10.12
C GLN A 22 14.02 -17.79 8.74
N VAL A 23 12.83 -18.35 8.64
CA VAL A 23 11.95 -18.25 7.47
C VAL A 23 11.39 -16.84 7.42
N VAL A 24 11.59 -16.14 6.29
CA VAL A 24 11.12 -14.75 6.07
C VAL A 24 9.99 -14.70 5.04
N LEU A 25 10.03 -15.59 4.04
CA LEU A 25 8.91 -15.80 3.12
C LEU A 25 8.63 -17.30 3.04
N ASP A 26 7.36 -17.68 3.19
CA ASP A 26 6.93 -19.07 3.24
C ASP A 26 5.82 -19.36 2.22
N GLY A 27 6.21 -19.62 0.99
CA GLY A 27 5.29 -20.03 -0.06
C GLY A 27 4.36 -18.91 -0.53
N VAL A 28 4.91 -17.72 -0.81
CA VAL A 28 4.11 -16.56 -1.24
C VAL A 28 3.72 -16.67 -2.70
N ASP A 29 2.42 -16.61 -2.95
CA ASP A 29 1.81 -16.46 -4.28
C ASP A 29 1.37 -15.01 -4.47
N LEU A 30 1.61 -14.45 -5.67
CA LEU A 30 1.31 -13.06 -5.97
C LEU A 30 1.09 -12.86 -7.46
N GLU A 31 0.05 -12.11 -7.83
CA GLU A 31 -0.18 -11.67 -9.19
C GLU A 31 -0.50 -10.16 -9.24
N ILE A 32 0.26 -9.40 -10.02
CA ILE A 32 0.13 -7.95 -10.14
C ILE A 32 -0.24 -7.59 -11.57
N PRO A 33 -1.43 -7.03 -11.80
CA PRO A 33 -1.82 -6.52 -13.10
C PRO A 33 -0.93 -5.36 -13.56
N ALA A 34 -0.66 -5.29 -14.88
CA ALA A 34 0.07 -4.16 -15.44
C ALA A 34 -0.75 -2.86 -15.37
N GLY A 35 -0.08 -1.73 -15.14
CA GLY A 35 -0.71 -0.41 -15.08
C GLY A 35 -1.55 -0.18 -13.82
N THR A 36 -1.23 -0.85 -12.72
CA THR A 36 -1.92 -0.69 -11.43
C THR A 36 -0.95 -0.31 -10.31
N ILE A 37 -1.52 0.20 -9.21
CA ILE A 37 -0.81 0.36 -7.93
C ILE A 37 -1.12 -0.86 -7.06
N PHE A 38 -0.12 -1.68 -6.83
CA PHE A 38 -0.20 -2.80 -5.92
C PHE A 38 0.53 -2.50 -4.62
N SER A 39 -0.14 -2.68 -3.48
CA SER A 39 0.43 -2.45 -2.15
C SER A 39 0.67 -3.76 -1.42
N LEU A 40 1.90 -3.99 -0.99
CA LEU A 40 2.24 -5.04 -0.03
C LEU A 40 2.27 -4.43 1.38
N LEU A 41 1.17 -4.58 2.09
CA LEU A 41 0.97 -4.06 3.44
C LEU A 41 1.43 -5.09 4.48
N GLY A 42 2.06 -4.64 5.56
CA GLY A 42 2.44 -5.52 6.66
C GLY A 42 3.30 -4.84 7.72
N PRO A 43 3.46 -5.45 8.90
CA PRO A 43 4.30 -4.91 9.96
C PRO A 43 5.78 -4.97 9.59
N ASN A 44 6.62 -4.32 10.41
CA ASN A 44 8.06 -4.44 10.29
C ASN A 44 8.49 -5.89 10.53
N GLY A 45 9.41 -6.39 9.69
CA GLY A 45 9.86 -7.79 9.76
C GLY A 45 8.95 -8.81 9.07
N ALA A 46 7.81 -8.43 8.49
CA ALA A 46 6.92 -9.36 7.79
C ALA A 46 7.51 -9.96 6.49
N GLY A 47 8.57 -9.39 5.94
CA GLY A 47 9.20 -9.86 4.70
C GLY A 47 9.05 -8.92 3.49
N LYS A 48 8.42 -7.73 3.65
CA LYS A 48 8.15 -6.77 2.55
C LYS A 48 9.40 -6.41 1.73
N THR A 49 10.45 -5.92 2.41
CA THR A 49 11.71 -5.57 1.76
C THR A 49 12.40 -6.78 1.12
N THR A 50 12.27 -7.97 1.71
CA THR A 50 12.78 -9.22 1.14
C THR A 50 12.07 -9.56 -0.17
N MET A 51 10.74 -9.39 -0.23
CA MET A 51 9.97 -9.56 -1.45
C MET A 51 10.44 -8.60 -2.54
N VAL A 52 10.58 -7.30 -2.24
CA VAL A 52 11.12 -6.31 -3.19
C VAL A 52 12.49 -6.72 -3.69
N LYS A 53 13.42 -7.14 -2.81
CA LYS A 53 14.77 -7.57 -3.19
C LYS A 53 14.77 -8.78 -4.12
N ILE A 54 13.87 -9.76 -3.91
CA ILE A 54 13.74 -10.92 -4.80
C ILE A 54 13.20 -10.49 -6.15
N LEU A 55 12.06 -9.79 -6.18
CA LEU A 55 11.39 -9.38 -7.42
C LEU A 55 12.25 -8.42 -8.26
N SER A 56 13.11 -7.63 -7.61
CA SER A 56 14.09 -6.75 -8.27
C SER A 56 15.42 -7.43 -8.61
N THR A 57 15.52 -8.74 -8.45
CA THR A 57 16.74 -9.54 -8.73
C THR A 57 17.96 -9.20 -7.88
N LEU A 58 17.81 -8.48 -6.76
CA LEU A 58 18.91 -8.13 -5.84
C LEU A 58 19.35 -9.33 -5.00
N ILE A 59 18.43 -10.24 -4.69
CA ILE A 59 18.71 -11.52 -4.02
C ILE A 59 17.93 -12.65 -4.70
N ARG A 60 18.39 -13.88 -4.55
CA ARG A 60 17.68 -15.05 -5.05
C ARG A 60 16.69 -15.57 -4.00
N ALA A 61 15.54 -16.05 -4.46
CA ALA A 61 14.65 -16.87 -3.67
C ALA A 61 15.29 -18.24 -3.40
N ASP A 62 14.91 -18.89 -2.30
CA ASP A 62 15.35 -20.24 -1.96
C ASP A 62 14.40 -21.30 -2.53
N GLY A 63 13.18 -20.90 -2.92
CA GLY A 63 12.18 -21.75 -3.56
C GLY A 63 11.10 -20.94 -4.25
N GLY A 64 10.29 -21.63 -5.04
CA GLY A 64 9.28 -21.01 -5.88
C GLY A 64 9.83 -20.42 -7.17
N ARG A 65 8.98 -19.73 -7.90
CA ARG A 65 9.33 -19.05 -9.14
C ARG A 65 8.64 -17.69 -9.24
N ALA A 66 9.26 -16.75 -9.95
CA ALA A 66 8.61 -15.47 -10.26
C ALA A 66 9.02 -14.96 -11.62
N ARG A 67 8.13 -14.17 -12.21
CA ARG A 67 8.32 -13.51 -13.49
C ARG A 67 7.92 -12.06 -13.43
N VAL A 68 8.62 -11.22 -14.18
CA VAL A 68 8.30 -9.82 -14.38
C VAL A 68 8.11 -9.59 -15.87
N PHE A 69 6.90 -9.15 -16.27
CA PHE A 69 6.47 -9.04 -17.65
C PHE A 69 6.74 -10.30 -18.50
N GLY A 70 6.63 -11.48 -17.86
CA GLY A 70 6.87 -12.78 -18.49
C GLY A 70 8.33 -13.26 -18.47
N HIS A 71 9.29 -12.41 -18.11
CA HIS A 71 10.70 -12.78 -17.95
C HIS A 71 10.93 -13.45 -16.59
N ASP A 72 11.57 -14.62 -16.62
CA ASP A 72 11.90 -15.36 -15.42
C ASP A 72 13.04 -14.68 -14.64
N LEU A 73 12.87 -14.48 -13.32
CA LEU A 73 13.84 -13.78 -12.48
C LEU A 73 15.21 -14.47 -12.43
N ALA A 74 15.22 -15.79 -12.47
CA ALA A 74 16.46 -16.57 -12.37
C ALA A 74 17.15 -16.76 -13.72
N ALA A 75 16.38 -16.98 -14.77
CA ALA A 75 16.90 -17.27 -16.12
C ALA A 75 17.18 -16.00 -16.93
N GLU A 76 16.38 -14.93 -16.74
CA GLU A 76 16.43 -13.70 -17.55
C GLU A 76 16.59 -12.41 -16.70
N PRO A 77 17.50 -12.37 -15.70
CA PRO A 77 17.58 -11.25 -14.77
C PRO A 77 17.91 -9.91 -15.44
N ASP A 78 18.63 -9.92 -16.56
CA ASP A 78 18.97 -8.69 -17.30
C ASP A 78 17.73 -8.08 -17.98
N ALA A 79 16.85 -8.92 -18.54
CA ALA A 79 15.59 -8.48 -19.12
C ALA A 79 14.66 -7.89 -18.03
N VAL A 80 14.62 -8.54 -16.87
CA VAL A 80 13.88 -8.01 -15.70
C VAL A 80 14.44 -6.65 -15.29
N ARG A 81 15.75 -6.52 -15.08
CA ARG A 81 16.40 -5.26 -14.71
C ARG A 81 16.19 -4.12 -15.71
N ALA A 82 16.10 -4.45 -16.97
CA ALA A 82 15.80 -3.46 -18.01
C ALA A 82 14.36 -2.92 -17.97
N ALA A 83 13.42 -3.68 -17.38
CA ALA A 83 12.01 -3.35 -17.31
C ALA A 83 11.61 -2.65 -15.99
N ILE A 84 12.48 -2.69 -14.97
CA ILE A 84 12.14 -2.23 -13.62
C ILE A 84 12.94 -1.01 -13.17
N GLY A 85 12.38 -0.27 -12.21
CA GLY A 85 13.06 0.71 -11.40
C GLY A 85 12.87 0.37 -9.91
N VAL A 86 13.82 0.71 -9.08
CA VAL A 86 13.77 0.42 -7.63
C VAL A 86 14.14 1.65 -6.85
N THR A 87 13.25 2.08 -5.97
CA THR A 87 13.54 3.08 -4.94
C THR A 87 13.55 2.37 -3.59
N GLY A 88 14.74 2.24 -3.00
CA GLY A 88 14.91 1.55 -1.73
C GLY A 88 14.48 2.37 -0.52
N GLN A 89 14.56 1.75 0.65
CA GLN A 89 14.31 2.41 1.95
C GLN A 89 15.30 3.55 2.19
N TYR A 90 16.55 3.40 1.74
CA TYR A 90 17.57 4.45 1.78
C TYR A 90 17.65 5.12 0.41
N SER A 91 17.69 6.47 0.43
CA SER A 91 17.81 7.26 -0.78
C SER A 91 19.16 7.02 -1.47
N ALA A 92 19.13 6.79 -2.79
CA ALA A 92 20.32 6.68 -3.62
C ALA A 92 20.89 8.06 -4.03
N VAL A 93 20.30 9.16 -3.56
CA VAL A 93 20.71 10.52 -3.88
C VAL A 93 22.07 10.84 -3.24
N ASP A 94 23.05 11.20 -4.06
CA ASP A 94 24.30 11.74 -3.58
C ASP A 94 24.12 13.19 -3.15
N GLY A 95 24.29 13.46 -1.85
CA GLY A 95 24.12 14.80 -1.27
C GLY A 95 25.12 15.84 -1.76
N LEU A 96 26.30 15.40 -2.21
CA LEU A 96 27.36 16.30 -2.72
C LEU A 96 27.07 16.79 -4.14
N LEU A 97 26.30 16.01 -4.90
CA LEU A 97 25.89 16.35 -6.24
C LEU A 97 24.63 17.24 -6.22
N THR A 98 24.48 18.08 -7.24
CA THR A 98 23.24 18.79 -7.48
C THR A 98 22.14 17.85 -7.96
N GLY A 99 20.86 18.29 -7.92
CA GLY A 99 19.77 17.48 -8.45
C GLY A 99 19.96 17.11 -9.93
N HIS A 100 20.48 18.06 -10.73
CA HIS A 100 20.80 17.82 -12.13
C HIS A 100 21.92 16.79 -12.30
N GLU A 101 22.99 16.87 -11.52
CA GLU A 101 24.13 15.94 -11.59
C GLU A 101 23.73 14.52 -11.18
N ASN A 102 22.89 14.37 -10.15
CA ASN A 102 22.32 13.07 -9.77
C ASN A 102 21.58 12.40 -10.94
N LEU A 103 20.70 13.16 -11.63
CA LEU A 103 19.99 12.64 -12.80
C LEU A 103 20.92 12.36 -13.99
N MET A 104 21.93 13.19 -14.21
CA MET A 104 22.95 12.96 -15.24
C MET A 104 23.81 11.72 -14.93
N LEU A 105 24.09 11.42 -13.67
CA LEU A 105 24.77 10.20 -13.27
C LEU A 105 23.92 8.98 -13.63
N MET A 106 22.64 8.99 -13.27
CA MET A 106 21.71 7.91 -13.64
C MET A 106 21.56 7.77 -15.17
N ALA A 107 21.48 8.89 -15.88
CA ALA A 107 21.41 8.86 -17.35
C ALA A 107 22.63 8.14 -17.97
N ARG A 108 23.84 8.37 -17.43
CA ARG A 108 25.05 7.68 -17.88
C ARG A 108 24.99 6.19 -17.59
N LEU A 109 24.53 5.78 -16.40
CA LEU A 109 24.36 4.38 -16.01
C LEU A 109 23.36 3.68 -16.95
N HIS A 110 22.29 4.36 -17.37
CA HIS A 110 21.33 3.91 -18.39
C HIS A 110 21.81 4.10 -19.83
N ARG A 111 23.13 4.42 -20.04
CA ARG A 111 23.76 4.63 -21.36
C ARG A 111 23.18 5.77 -22.20
N LEU A 112 22.39 6.66 -21.60
CA LEU A 112 21.97 7.90 -22.26
C LEU A 112 23.14 8.87 -22.32
N ARG A 113 23.34 9.54 -23.47
CA ARG A 113 24.48 10.43 -23.69
C ARG A 113 24.06 11.76 -24.30
N GLY A 114 24.90 12.76 -24.13
CA GLY A 114 24.78 14.05 -24.81
C GLY A 114 23.45 14.77 -24.60
N ALA A 115 22.79 15.13 -25.68
CA ALA A 115 21.53 15.88 -25.65
C ALA A 115 20.36 15.06 -25.06
N ALA A 116 20.32 13.74 -25.27
CA ALA A 116 19.28 12.87 -24.75
C ALA A 116 19.30 12.81 -23.22
N ALA A 117 20.49 12.67 -22.61
CA ALA A 117 20.66 12.68 -21.17
C ALA A 117 20.21 14.01 -20.54
N ARG A 118 20.65 15.14 -21.15
CA ARG A 118 20.25 16.49 -20.67
C ARG A 118 18.76 16.73 -20.76
N ARG A 119 18.13 16.37 -21.89
CA ARG A 119 16.69 16.50 -22.09
C ARG A 119 15.92 15.67 -21.08
N ARG A 120 16.31 14.39 -20.85
CA ARG A 120 15.67 13.53 -19.87
C ARG A 120 15.82 14.04 -18.46
N ALA A 121 17.00 14.54 -18.08
CA ALA A 121 17.21 15.13 -16.77
C ALA A 121 16.35 16.42 -16.57
N ALA A 122 16.25 17.29 -17.56
CA ALA A 122 15.41 18.48 -17.49
C ALA A 122 13.92 18.12 -17.37
N GLU A 123 13.42 17.20 -18.19
CA GLU A 123 12.05 16.69 -18.13
C GLU A 123 11.68 16.16 -16.74
N LEU A 124 12.56 15.36 -16.13
CA LEU A 124 12.31 14.82 -14.81
C LEU A 124 12.39 15.88 -13.71
N LEU A 125 13.30 16.85 -13.81
CA LEU A 125 13.34 17.97 -12.87
C LEU A 125 12.05 18.80 -12.90
N ASP A 126 11.52 19.05 -14.09
CA ASP A 126 10.25 19.79 -14.25
C ASP A 126 9.08 18.94 -13.72
N ARG A 127 8.99 17.69 -14.12
CA ARG A 127 7.91 16.78 -13.70
C ARG A 127 7.81 16.63 -12.18
N PHE A 128 8.95 16.63 -11.46
CA PHE A 128 9.03 16.46 -10.02
C PHE A 128 9.11 17.79 -9.24
N ASP A 129 8.85 18.92 -9.89
CA ASP A 129 8.92 20.25 -9.28
C ASP A 129 10.26 20.50 -8.56
N LEU A 130 11.36 20.18 -9.25
CA LEU A 130 12.74 20.34 -8.78
C LEU A 130 13.57 21.29 -9.65
N ALA A 131 13.00 21.84 -10.72
CA ALA A 131 13.71 22.72 -11.67
C ALA A 131 14.33 23.93 -10.99
N GLY A 132 13.60 24.58 -10.06
CA GLY A 132 14.09 25.72 -9.30
C GLY A 132 15.25 25.41 -8.34
N ALA A 133 15.46 24.14 -8.02
CA ALA A 133 16.55 23.67 -7.15
C ALA A 133 17.61 22.84 -7.89
N ALA A 134 17.47 22.66 -9.21
CA ALA A 134 18.28 21.76 -10.02
C ALA A 134 19.80 21.92 -9.86
N LYS A 135 20.26 23.18 -9.62
CA LYS A 135 21.68 23.53 -9.47
C LYS A 135 22.17 23.57 -8.01
N LYS A 136 21.29 23.32 -7.03
CA LYS A 136 21.66 23.26 -5.60
C LYS A 136 22.13 21.86 -5.25
N PRO A 137 23.15 21.69 -4.36
CA PRO A 137 23.52 20.38 -3.84
C PRO A 137 22.31 19.69 -3.18
N ALA A 138 22.16 18.38 -3.38
CA ALA A 138 21.03 17.65 -2.84
C ALA A 138 21.06 17.54 -1.30
N ALA A 139 22.20 17.79 -0.66
CA ALA A 139 22.29 17.97 0.78
C ALA A 139 21.42 19.12 1.30
N ALA A 140 21.20 20.17 0.50
CA ALA A 140 20.37 21.31 0.84
C ALA A 140 18.86 21.11 0.53
N TYR A 141 18.46 19.94 0.02
CA TYR A 141 17.07 19.62 -0.26
C TYR A 141 16.31 19.26 1.02
N SER A 142 15.03 19.63 1.09
CA SER A 142 14.14 19.08 2.11
C SER A 142 13.99 17.56 1.96
N GLY A 143 13.48 16.88 2.99
CA GLY A 143 13.20 15.43 2.92
C GLY A 143 12.30 15.08 1.73
N GLY A 144 11.22 15.84 1.54
CA GLY A 144 10.30 15.66 0.40
C GLY A 144 10.97 15.90 -0.96
N MET A 145 11.80 16.95 -1.10
CA MET A 145 12.55 17.19 -2.33
C MET A 145 13.53 16.07 -2.63
N ARG A 146 14.22 15.57 -1.60
CA ARG A 146 15.18 14.45 -1.75
C ARG A 146 14.45 13.18 -2.18
N ARG A 147 13.27 12.90 -1.60
CA ARG A 147 12.47 11.73 -2.00
C ARG A 147 11.93 11.84 -3.41
N ARG A 148 11.50 13.05 -3.83
CA ARG A 148 11.11 13.33 -5.22
C ARG A 148 12.27 13.14 -6.20
N LEU A 149 13.47 13.58 -5.85
CA LEU A 149 14.66 13.37 -6.67
C LEU A 149 15.01 11.87 -6.79
N ASP A 150 14.94 11.13 -5.70
CA ASP A 150 15.19 9.68 -5.67
C ASP A 150 14.25 8.92 -6.62
N LEU A 151 12.95 9.26 -6.57
CA LEU A 151 11.97 8.69 -7.50
C LEU A 151 12.23 9.15 -8.96
N ALA A 152 12.60 10.41 -9.18
CA ALA A 152 12.96 10.91 -10.50
C ALA A 152 14.17 10.17 -11.08
N MET A 153 15.18 9.86 -10.25
CA MET A 153 16.36 9.07 -10.63
C MET A 153 15.96 7.67 -11.10
N THR A 154 15.01 7.04 -10.42
CA THR A 154 14.48 5.71 -10.78
C THR A 154 13.81 5.71 -12.15
N LEU A 155 13.22 6.83 -12.56
CA LEU A 155 12.52 6.98 -13.85
C LEU A 155 13.43 7.27 -15.05
N VAL A 156 14.71 7.51 -14.85
CA VAL A 156 15.64 7.87 -15.93
C VAL A 156 15.65 6.80 -17.03
N GLY A 157 15.59 5.53 -16.65
CA GLY A 157 15.58 4.38 -17.55
C GLY A 157 14.23 4.08 -18.22
N SER A 158 13.19 4.88 -17.93
CA SER A 158 11.81 4.63 -18.42
C SER A 158 11.29 3.22 -18.08
N PRO A 159 11.31 2.81 -16.79
CA PRO A 159 10.87 1.48 -16.39
C PRO A 159 9.36 1.31 -16.61
N ARG A 160 8.94 0.06 -16.83
CA ARG A 160 7.53 -0.35 -16.93
C ARG A 160 6.94 -0.70 -15.57
N LEU A 161 7.77 -1.07 -14.58
CA LEU A 161 7.41 -1.37 -13.22
C LEU A 161 8.38 -0.67 -12.26
N ILE A 162 7.85 -0.05 -11.22
CA ILE A 162 8.65 0.57 -10.16
C ILE A 162 8.34 -0.11 -8.83
N PHE A 163 9.40 -0.52 -8.13
CA PHE A 163 9.33 -0.96 -6.73
C PHE A 163 9.63 0.23 -5.83
N LEU A 164 8.71 0.53 -4.90
CA LEU A 164 8.83 1.57 -3.90
C LEU A 164 8.81 0.95 -2.51
N ASP A 165 9.96 0.93 -1.84
CA ASP A 165 10.04 0.38 -0.48
C ASP A 165 9.81 1.50 0.55
N GLU A 166 8.62 1.51 1.15
CA GLU A 166 8.14 2.50 2.13
C GLU A 166 8.33 3.96 1.66
N PRO A 167 7.69 4.38 0.53
CA PRO A 167 8.03 5.62 -0.16
C PRO A 167 7.77 6.91 0.64
N THR A 168 6.91 6.88 1.65
CA THR A 168 6.49 8.06 2.40
C THR A 168 6.98 8.08 3.85
N THR A 169 7.76 7.09 4.26
CA THR A 169 8.31 7.02 5.62
C THR A 169 9.18 8.25 5.91
N GLY A 170 8.91 8.92 7.05
CA GLY A 170 9.65 10.09 7.48
C GLY A 170 9.26 11.40 6.78
N LEU A 171 8.27 11.38 5.89
CA LEU A 171 7.73 12.59 5.27
C LEU A 171 6.66 13.25 6.14
N ASP A 172 6.62 14.59 6.10
CA ASP A 172 5.52 15.36 6.66
C ASP A 172 4.20 15.10 5.88
N PRO A 173 3.01 15.44 6.46
CA PRO A 173 1.72 15.14 5.84
C PRO A 173 1.50 15.78 4.46
N ARG A 174 2.12 16.94 4.19
CA ARG A 174 2.03 17.61 2.89
C ARG A 174 2.88 16.86 1.86
N SER A 175 4.16 16.64 2.17
CA SER A 175 5.09 15.90 1.30
C SER A 175 4.60 14.49 1.00
N ARG A 176 3.90 13.84 1.95
CA ARG A 176 3.26 12.52 1.75
C ARG A 176 2.15 12.60 0.70
N ARG A 177 1.26 13.58 0.79
CA ARG A 177 0.17 13.77 -0.20
C ARG A 177 0.71 14.08 -1.59
N ASP A 178 1.75 14.92 -1.67
CA ASP A 178 2.41 15.25 -2.94
C ASP A 178 3.03 13.97 -3.56
N MET A 179 3.66 13.13 -2.76
CA MET A 179 4.21 11.84 -3.22
C MET A 179 3.12 10.89 -3.71
N TRP A 180 1.98 10.80 -3.02
CA TRP A 180 0.85 10.00 -3.48
C TRP A 180 0.31 10.47 -4.82
N GLN A 181 0.26 11.79 -5.06
CA GLN A 181 -0.15 12.31 -6.35
C GLN A 181 0.83 11.93 -7.45
N ILE A 182 2.12 12.06 -7.21
CA ILE A 182 3.16 11.64 -8.16
C ILE A 182 3.02 10.15 -8.51
N ILE A 183 2.78 9.28 -7.51
CA ILE A 183 2.60 7.84 -7.75
C ILE A 183 1.36 7.57 -8.64
N ARG A 184 0.24 8.28 -8.41
CA ARG A 184 -0.95 8.16 -9.29
C ARG A 184 -0.67 8.61 -10.71
N ASP A 185 0.04 9.72 -10.87
CA ASP A 185 0.39 10.27 -12.19
C ASP A 185 1.28 9.28 -12.98
N LEU A 186 2.20 8.58 -12.30
CA LEU A 186 3.01 7.53 -12.92
C LEU A 186 2.16 6.37 -13.46
N VAL A 187 1.14 5.96 -12.72
CA VAL A 187 0.24 4.88 -13.15
C VAL A 187 -0.68 5.36 -14.26
N ALA A 188 -1.15 6.60 -14.23
CA ALA A 188 -1.91 7.21 -15.33
C ALA A 188 -1.11 7.24 -16.64
N ASP A 189 0.24 7.35 -16.56
CA ASP A 189 1.17 7.23 -17.71
C ASP A 189 1.48 5.78 -18.11
N GLY A 190 0.84 4.78 -17.47
CA GLY A 190 0.97 3.36 -17.81
C GLY A 190 2.10 2.63 -17.08
N VAL A 191 2.76 3.25 -16.11
CA VAL A 191 3.77 2.59 -15.26
C VAL A 191 3.05 1.74 -14.21
N THR A 192 3.50 0.51 -13.99
CA THR A 192 3.03 -0.30 -12.86
C THR A 192 3.80 0.09 -11.60
N VAL A 193 3.12 0.16 -10.47
CA VAL A 193 3.75 0.46 -9.19
C VAL A 193 3.51 -0.68 -8.20
N PHE A 194 4.59 -1.22 -7.67
CA PHE A 194 4.59 -2.10 -6.51
C PHE A 194 5.15 -1.32 -5.32
N LEU A 195 4.32 -1.03 -4.33
CA LEU A 195 4.79 -0.36 -3.13
C LEU A 195 4.68 -1.25 -1.90
N THR A 196 5.62 -1.13 -1.00
CA THR A 196 5.51 -1.69 0.34
C THR A 196 5.17 -0.59 1.32
N THR A 197 4.35 -0.88 2.31
CA THR A 197 4.03 0.07 3.38
C THR A 197 3.63 -0.65 4.67
N GLN A 198 3.78 0.05 5.78
CA GLN A 198 3.16 -0.28 7.06
C GLN A 198 2.00 0.67 7.40
N TYR A 199 1.79 1.71 6.58
CA TYR A 199 0.76 2.71 6.78
C TYR A 199 -0.53 2.30 6.05
N LEU A 200 -1.56 1.99 6.82
CA LEU A 200 -2.86 1.56 6.31
C LEU A 200 -3.54 2.64 5.48
N GLU A 201 -3.41 3.92 5.88
CA GLU A 201 -3.91 5.06 5.10
C GLU A 201 -3.28 5.14 3.70
N GLU A 202 -1.99 4.84 3.56
CA GLU A 202 -1.31 4.84 2.26
C GLU A 202 -1.87 3.76 1.33
N ALA A 203 -2.01 2.53 1.86
CA ALA A 203 -2.60 1.42 1.12
C ALA A 203 -4.05 1.71 0.72
N ASP A 204 -4.87 2.23 1.65
CA ASP A 204 -6.28 2.57 1.41
C ASP A 204 -6.48 3.65 0.35
N ARG A 205 -5.60 4.65 0.31
CA ARG A 205 -5.72 5.80 -0.59
C ARG A 205 -5.11 5.59 -1.96
N LEU A 206 -4.08 4.74 -2.07
CA LEU A 206 -3.31 4.61 -3.31
C LEU A 206 -3.60 3.32 -4.06
N ALA A 207 -3.73 2.20 -3.35
CA ALA A 207 -3.67 0.90 -3.98
C ALA A 207 -4.95 0.51 -4.70
N ASP A 208 -4.83 0.01 -5.92
CA ASP A 208 -5.91 -0.68 -6.62
C ASP A 208 -6.13 -2.08 -6.00
N ARG A 209 -5.04 -2.72 -5.59
CA ARG A 209 -5.07 -4.00 -4.85
C ARG A 209 -4.05 -3.98 -3.71
N ILE A 210 -4.41 -4.61 -2.61
CA ILE A 210 -3.62 -4.72 -1.39
C ILE A 210 -3.44 -6.19 -1.07
N ALA A 211 -2.20 -6.63 -0.85
CA ALA A 211 -1.91 -7.89 -0.20
C ALA A 211 -1.39 -7.62 1.21
N VAL A 212 -1.95 -8.29 2.20
CA VAL A 212 -1.50 -8.20 3.59
C VAL A 212 -0.51 -9.32 3.85
N LEU A 213 0.75 -8.96 4.10
CA LEU A 213 1.83 -9.88 4.43
C LEU A 213 2.02 -9.92 5.95
N ASP A 214 1.87 -11.09 6.54
CA ASP A 214 2.17 -11.33 7.95
C ASP A 214 3.01 -12.59 8.11
N ARG A 215 4.12 -12.48 8.87
CA ARG A 215 5.05 -13.59 9.16
C ARG A 215 5.44 -14.41 7.91
N GLY A 216 5.70 -13.72 6.81
CA GLY A 216 6.18 -14.32 5.56
C GLY A 216 5.10 -14.94 4.67
N ALA A 217 3.83 -14.83 5.01
CA ALA A 217 2.72 -15.34 4.21
C ALA A 217 1.70 -14.24 3.88
N ILE A 218 1.07 -14.30 2.69
CA ILE A 218 -0.07 -13.44 2.36
C ILE A 218 -1.29 -13.99 3.10
N VAL A 219 -1.85 -13.19 4.01
CA VAL A 219 -3.02 -13.56 4.83
C VAL A 219 -4.34 -13.06 4.25
N ALA A 220 -4.29 -12.03 3.42
CA ALA A 220 -5.44 -11.52 2.68
C ALA A 220 -4.98 -10.74 1.45
N GLU A 221 -5.80 -10.76 0.40
CA GLU A 221 -5.62 -9.93 -0.79
C GLU A 221 -6.97 -9.47 -1.32
N GLY A 222 -7.02 -8.26 -1.87
CA GLY A 222 -8.19 -7.66 -2.49
C GLY A 222 -8.06 -6.14 -2.65
N THR A 223 -9.11 -5.49 -3.14
CA THR A 223 -9.26 -4.04 -3.06
C THR A 223 -9.48 -3.61 -1.61
N ALA A 224 -9.21 -2.35 -1.27
CA ALA A 224 -9.49 -1.83 0.07
C ALA A 224 -10.94 -2.10 0.51
N ALA A 225 -11.90 -1.91 -0.41
CA ALA A 225 -13.32 -2.17 -0.15
C ALA A 225 -13.63 -3.65 0.10
N GLU A 226 -13.00 -4.57 -0.63
CA GLU A 226 -13.15 -6.02 -0.42
C GLU A 226 -12.59 -6.46 0.93
N LEU A 227 -11.41 -5.95 1.29
CA LEU A 227 -10.79 -6.25 2.57
C LEU A 227 -11.64 -5.75 3.75
N LYS A 228 -12.14 -4.51 3.68
CA LYS A 228 -13.03 -3.94 4.69
C LYS A 228 -14.32 -4.74 4.87
N ARG A 229 -14.87 -5.32 3.79
CA ARG A 229 -16.09 -6.17 3.88
C ARG A 229 -15.86 -7.54 4.51
N ARG A 230 -14.62 -8.03 4.61
CA ARG A 230 -14.32 -9.32 5.25
C ARG A 230 -14.49 -9.31 6.76
N ILE A 231 -14.53 -8.12 7.36
CA ILE A 231 -14.69 -7.99 8.82
C ILE A 231 -16.09 -7.51 9.13
N PRO A 232 -16.84 -8.25 9.93
CA PRO A 232 -18.07 -7.76 10.53
C PRO A 232 -17.70 -6.65 11.51
N GLY A 233 -18.18 -5.44 11.33
CA GLY A 233 -17.81 -4.34 12.23
C GLY A 233 -18.35 -2.98 11.82
N GLY A 234 -19.00 -2.88 10.65
CA GLY A 234 -19.79 -1.70 10.36
C GLY A 234 -20.90 -1.55 11.40
N HIS A 235 -21.04 -0.38 11.96
CA HIS A 235 -22.10 -0.07 12.90
C HIS A 235 -22.63 1.34 12.68
N VAL A 236 -23.88 1.52 13.03
CA VAL A 236 -24.47 2.85 13.15
C VAL A 236 -24.40 3.25 14.61
N LEU A 237 -23.80 4.38 14.87
CA LEU A 237 -23.78 4.98 16.20
C LEU A 237 -24.86 6.05 16.26
N LEU A 238 -25.80 5.90 17.16
CA LEU A 238 -26.87 6.83 17.46
C LEU A 238 -26.63 7.46 18.81
N ARG A 239 -26.72 8.78 18.92
CA ARG A 239 -26.68 9.49 20.20
C ARG A 239 -28.05 10.08 20.52
N PHE A 240 -28.40 10.07 21.78
CA PHE A 240 -29.68 10.53 22.26
C PHE A 240 -29.50 11.61 23.35
N ALA A 241 -30.48 12.52 23.44
CA ALA A 241 -30.51 13.54 24.50
C ALA A 241 -30.80 12.96 25.88
N GLU A 242 -31.57 11.86 25.92
CA GLU A 242 -32.10 11.31 27.16
C GLU A 242 -31.89 9.79 27.26
N ALA A 243 -31.61 9.30 28.47
CA ALA A 243 -31.44 7.87 28.74
C ALA A 243 -32.68 7.04 28.37
N ARG A 244 -33.87 7.61 28.52
CA ARG A 244 -35.15 6.97 28.13
C ARG A 244 -35.24 6.68 26.63
N ALA A 245 -34.77 7.62 25.80
CA ALA A 245 -34.72 7.46 24.35
C ALA A 245 -33.70 6.38 23.96
N LEU A 246 -32.54 6.37 24.59
CA LEU A 246 -31.51 5.33 24.43
C LEU A 246 -32.06 3.93 24.74
N GLU A 247 -32.74 3.76 25.91
CA GLU A 247 -33.33 2.47 26.31
C GLU A 247 -34.41 2.00 25.32
N SER A 248 -35.23 2.93 24.82
CA SER A 248 -36.26 2.63 23.84
C SER A 248 -35.69 2.22 22.51
N ALA A 249 -34.66 2.93 22.02
CA ALA A 249 -33.93 2.59 20.81
C ALA A 249 -33.20 1.23 20.91
N ALA A 250 -32.59 0.93 22.05
CA ALA A 250 -31.92 -0.34 22.28
C ALA A 250 -32.91 -1.53 22.27
N ARG A 251 -34.10 -1.36 22.81
CA ARG A 251 -35.17 -2.39 22.72
C ARG A 251 -35.65 -2.61 21.29
N GLU A 252 -35.77 -1.53 20.54
CA GLU A 252 -36.29 -1.57 19.16
C GLU A 252 -35.26 -2.10 18.18
N LEU A 253 -34.04 -1.58 18.21
CA LEU A 253 -33.00 -1.86 17.22
C LEU A 253 -32.05 -2.99 17.62
N GLY A 254 -31.97 -3.29 18.93
CA GLY A 254 -30.87 -4.08 19.47
C GLY A 254 -29.56 -3.29 19.46
N GLY A 255 -28.46 -3.93 19.87
CA GLY A 255 -27.13 -3.34 19.86
C GLY A 255 -26.55 -3.13 21.25
N GLU A 256 -25.39 -2.49 21.26
CA GLU A 256 -24.61 -2.24 22.48
C GLU A 256 -24.84 -0.79 22.94
N THR A 257 -25.23 -0.60 24.20
CA THR A 257 -25.49 0.71 24.78
C THR A 257 -24.28 1.21 25.56
N ASP A 258 -23.96 2.49 25.39
CA ASP A 258 -23.06 3.24 26.25
C ASP A 258 -23.85 4.30 27.01
N PRO A 259 -24.18 4.05 28.31
CA PRO A 259 -24.96 4.97 29.10
C PRO A 259 -24.25 6.29 29.43
N GLU A 260 -22.91 6.31 29.46
CA GLU A 260 -22.15 7.52 29.79
C GLU A 260 -22.20 8.55 28.65
N SER A 261 -22.13 8.09 27.41
CA SER A 261 -22.20 8.93 26.20
C SER A 261 -23.60 9.01 25.61
N LEU A 262 -24.61 8.38 26.22
CA LEU A 262 -25.98 8.21 25.72
C LEU A 262 -26.02 7.69 24.27
N ALA A 263 -25.15 6.73 23.96
CA ALA A 263 -24.98 6.21 22.61
C ALA A 263 -25.44 4.76 22.47
N LEU A 264 -26.01 4.43 21.30
CA LEU A 264 -26.37 3.09 20.88
C LEU A 264 -25.57 2.71 19.64
N LYS A 265 -24.82 1.63 19.74
CA LYS A 265 -24.07 1.04 18.65
C LYS A 265 -24.88 -0.12 18.06
N VAL A 266 -25.47 0.11 16.89
CA VAL A 266 -26.28 -0.88 16.18
C VAL A 266 -25.40 -1.60 15.19
N PRO A 267 -25.15 -2.93 15.31
CA PRO A 267 -24.43 -3.69 14.32
C PRO A 267 -25.17 -3.66 12.97
N GLY A 268 -24.44 -3.42 11.88
CA GLY A 268 -25.05 -3.43 10.55
C GLY A 268 -24.11 -2.80 9.53
N GLY A 269 -24.12 -3.34 8.31
CA GLY A 269 -23.38 -2.76 7.21
C GLY A 269 -23.92 -1.37 6.86
N GLY A 270 -23.04 -0.40 6.67
CA GLY A 270 -23.38 0.99 6.30
C GLY A 270 -24.01 1.16 4.91
N GLY A 271 -24.68 0.13 4.39
CA GLY A 271 -25.42 0.19 3.14
C GLY A 271 -26.67 1.05 3.26
N ILE A 272 -27.00 1.80 2.19
CA ILE A 272 -28.16 2.72 2.14
C ILE A 272 -29.46 2.01 2.53
N ALA A 273 -29.66 0.77 2.10
CA ALA A 273 -30.87 -0.01 2.41
C ALA A 273 -30.98 -0.34 3.91
N SER A 274 -29.87 -0.73 4.54
CA SER A 274 -29.80 -1.01 5.97
C SER A 274 -30.04 0.24 6.81
N LEU A 275 -29.43 1.37 6.41
CA LEU A 275 -29.62 2.65 7.06
C LEU A 275 -31.07 3.13 6.97
N ARG A 276 -31.70 3.00 5.76
CA ARG A 276 -33.10 3.34 5.59
C ARG A 276 -34.01 2.52 6.50
N GLY A 277 -33.84 1.19 6.54
CA GLY A 277 -34.61 0.32 7.42
C GLY A 277 -34.44 0.64 8.91
N LEU A 278 -33.24 1.10 9.32
CA LEU A 278 -33.00 1.55 10.67
C LEU A 278 -33.75 2.85 10.98
N LEU A 279 -33.72 3.83 10.07
CA LEU A 279 -34.44 5.10 10.21
C LEU A 279 -35.95 4.88 10.23
N ASP A 280 -36.50 4.04 9.35
CA ASP A 280 -37.92 3.71 9.31
C ASP A 280 -38.42 3.10 10.64
N ARG A 281 -37.60 2.28 11.29
CA ARG A 281 -37.91 1.70 12.60
C ARG A 281 -37.91 2.75 13.71
N LEU A 282 -36.93 3.66 13.70
CA LEU A 282 -36.87 4.78 14.64
C LEU A 282 -38.07 5.70 14.50
N ASP A 283 -38.43 6.06 13.27
CA ASP A 283 -39.62 6.89 12.96
C ASP A 283 -40.91 6.23 13.41
N THR A 284 -41.09 4.93 13.15
CA THR A 284 -42.26 4.16 13.56
C THR A 284 -42.38 4.13 15.10
N ALA A 285 -41.24 4.04 15.81
CA ALA A 285 -41.21 4.03 17.26
C ALA A 285 -41.25 5.46 17.88
N SER A 286 -41.27 6.51 17.02
CA SER A 286 -41.22 7.93 17.48
C SER A 286 -39.97 8.23 18.30
N ILE A 287 -38.84 7.63 17.97
CA ILE A 287 -37.55 7.81 18.62
C ILE A 287 -36.66 8.68 17.75
N ALA A 288 -36.28 9.86 18.24
CA ALA A 288 -35.40 10.78 17.52
C ALA A 288 -33.99 10.78 18.11
N PRO A 289 -32.97 10.31 17.40
CA PRO A 289 -31.59 10.51 17.80
C PRO A 289 -31.16 11.97 17.53
N GLU A 290 -30.28 12.51 18.36
CA GLU A 290 -29.65 13.83 18.12
C GLU A 290 -28.57 13.76 17.05
N GLU A 291 -27.83 12.66 17.04
CA GLU A 291 -26.73 12.45 16.10
C GLU A 291 -26.76 11.01 15.59
N LEU A 292 -26.49 10.88 14.28
CA LEU A 292 -26.30 9.58 13.63
C LEU A 292 -24.96 9.61 12.90
N SER A 293 -24.09 8.64 13.19
CA SER A 293 -22.87 8.43 12.44
C SER A 293 -22.76 6.98 11.97
N VAL A 294 -22.30 6.81 10.73
CA VAL A 294 -22.09 5.50 10.13
C VAL A 294 -20.60 5.18 10.18
N HIS A 295 -20.25 4.18 10.96
CA HIS A 295 -18.89 3.68 11.04
C HIS A 295 -18.74 2.47 10.10
N THR A 296 -17.94 2.66 9.06
CA THR A 296 -17.48 1.55 8.20
C THR A 296 -16.13 1.06 8.72
N PRO A 297 -15.87 -0.27 8.68
CA PRO A 297 -14.56 -0.78 9.08
C PRO A 297 -13.44 -0.07 8.34
N ALA A 298 -12.41 0.33 9.06
CA ALA A 298 -11.17 0.84 8.49
C ALA A 298 -10.23 -0.33 8.15
N LEU A 299 -9.19 -0.09 7.35
CA LEU A 299 -8.16 -1.11 7.11
C LEU A 299 -7.41 -1.48 8.40
N ASP A 300 -7.40 -0.59 9.41
CA ASP A 300 -6.84 -0.85 10.73
C ASP A 300 -7.55 -2.02 11.42
N ASP A 301 -8.89 -2.04 11.36
CA ASP A 301 -9.70 -3.11 11.92
C ASP A 301 -9.45 -4.44 11.19
N VAL A 302 -9.32 -4.38 9.85
CA VAL A 302 -8.96 -5.54 9.02
C VAL A 302 -7.61 -6.09 9.42
N PHE A 303 -6.62 -5.21 9.56
CA PHE A 303 -5.25 -5.60 9.90
C PHE A 303 -5.19 -6.25 11.28
N LEU A 304 -5.81 -5.65 12.30
CA LEU A 304 -5.87 -6.19 13.65
C LEU A 304 -6.57 -7.55 13.72
N ALA A 305 -7.68 -7.72 13.00
CA ALA A 305 -8.39 -8.99 12.97
C ALA A 305 -7.60 -10.10 12.28
N LEU A 306 -6.85 -9.77 11.21
CA LEU A 306 -6.06 -10.76 10.46
C LEU A 306 -4.74 -11.13 11.15
N THR A 307 -4.12 -10.18 11.89
CA THR A 307 -2.82 -10.39 12.54
C THR A 307 -2.95 -10.70 14.03
N GLY A 308 -3.98 -10.19 14.72
CA GLY A 308 -4.20 -10.35 16.16
C GLY A 308 -4.68 -11.74 16.58
N ASN A 309 -5.57 -12.38 15.82
CA ASN A 309 -6.12 -13.70 16.16
C ASN A 309 -5.08 -14.84 16.07
N ARG A 310 -4.02 -14.71 15.31
CA ARG A 310 -2.97 -15.76 15.21
C ARG A 310 -1.97 -15.74 16.36
N GLY A 311 -1.89 -14.64 17.14
CA GLY A 311 -1.07 -14.58 18.34
C GLY A 311 -1.61 -15.44 19.51
N ALA A 312 -2.91 -15.63 19.60
CA ALA A 312 -3.56 -16.44 20.62
C ALA A 312 -3.39 -17.95 20.35
N ASP A 313 -3.43 -18.39 19.08
CA ASP A 313 -3.28 -19.79 18.69
C ASP A 313 -1.84 -20.32 18.87
N ASP A 314 -0.81 -19.47 18.68
CA ASP A 314 0.59 -19.85 18.88
C ASP A 314 0.96 -20.00 20.36
N HIS A 315 0.34 -19.22 21.27
CA HIS A 315 0.52 -19.39 22.72
C HIS A 315 -0.13 -20.68 23.22
N ALA A 316 -1.30 -21.04 22.66
CA ALA A 316 -1.98 -22.29 22.98
C ALA A 316 -1.21 -23.54 22.50
N ARG A 317 -0.55 -23.45 21.34
CA ARG A 317 0.28 -24.55 20.81
C ARG A 317 1.63 -24.72 21.52
N LYS A 318 2.22 -23.64 22.06
CA LYS A 318 3.45 -23.71 22.86
C LYS A 318 3.22 -24.14 24.31
N ALA A 319 2.03 -23.94 24.85
CA ALA A 319 1.65 -24.39 26.20
C ALA A 319 1.31 -25.89 26.27
N ASN A 320 1.16 -26.54 25.11
CA ASN A 320 0.79 -27.96 24.99
C ASN A 320 1.95 -28.86 24.48
N ARG A 321 3.19 -28.36 24.52
CA ARG A 321 4.45 -29.10 24.30
C ARG A 321 5.35 -29.02 25.52
#